data_f5a936fb8483cd5713d87f9127cfb78e
#
_entry.id   f5a936fb8483cd5713d87f9127cfb78e
#
_cell.length_a   1.000
_cell.length_b   1.000
_cell.length_c   1.000
_cell.angle_alpha   90.00
_cell.angle_beta   90.00
_cell.angle_gamma   90.00
#
_symmetry.space_group_name_H-M   'P 1'
#
loop_
_entity.id
_entity.type
_entity.pdbx_description
1 polymer ?
#
loop_
_entity_poly.entity_id
_entity_poly.type
_entity_poly.pdbx_seq_one_letter_code
_entity_poly.pdbx_strand_id
1 'polypeptide(L)'
;RPLSQLYAEQFAVGPLVVFCKPEHGEKILTEGRSGFSPQAAYIFRTQLEEADAIVLNKIDKLSADQRQQLLRLLSEQFPEKTILAASALTGAGIDAVIETLESETQRTELSMEVDYDVYAAGEAEMGWLNATVRLEVSDPSLPAWPMDEVAKDLTERCRAGLLEGDAEPGHVKVLASAPLRDGGLATTVVNWVASDAPVEISVASRATVQAT
;
A
#
# COMPACT_ATOMS: atom_id res chain seq x y z
N ARG A 1 -17.97 -4.16 6.47
CA ARG A 1 -19.45 -4.37 6.37
C ARG A 1 -19.92 -5.67 7.03
N PRO A 2 -19.37 -6.90 6.74
CA PRO A 2 -19.87 -8.12 7.39
C PRO A 2 -19.83 -8.08 8.91
N LEU A 3 -18.77 -7.54 9.52
CA LEU A 3 -18.62 -7.45 10.97
C LEU A 3 -19.72 -6.58 11.61
N SER A 4 -19.98 -5.41 11.04
CA SER A 4 -21.00 -4.49 11.57
C SER A 4 -22.43 -4.94 11.29
N GLN A 5 -22.67 -5.71 10.21
CA GLN A 5 -24.01 -6.16 9.82
C GLN A 5 -24.38 -7.52 10.44
N LEU A 6 -23.44 -8.47 10.45
CA LEU A 6 -23.73 -9.86 10.87
C LEU A 6 -23.32 -10.15 12.31
N TYR A 7 -22.40 -9.34 12.87
CA TYR A 7 -21.78 -9.59 14.18
C TYR A 7 -21.80 -8.37 15.10
N ALA A 8 -22.71 -7.41 14.85
CA ALA A 8 -22.83 -6.17 15.66
C ALA A 8 -23.02 -6.42 17.16
N GLU A 9 -23.63 -7.54 17.56
CA GLU A 9 -23.81 -7.91 18.97
C GLU A 9 -22.52 -8.42 19.64
N GLN A 10 -21.53 -8.83 18.84
CA GLN A 10 -20.28 -9.43 19.34
C GLN A 10 -19.08 -8.50 19.21
N PHE A 11 -19.12 -7.54 18.27
CA PHE A 11 -18.01 -6.65 17.95
C PHE A 11 -18.47 -5.20 17.86
N ALA A 12 -17.77 -4.33 18.57
CA ALA A 12 -17.81 -2.89 18.32
C ALA A 12 -16.82 -2.58 17.18
N VAL A 13 -17.32 -2.03 16.07
CA VAL A 13 -16.48 -1.65 14.93
C VAL A 13 -16.11 -0.18 15.07
N GLY A 14 -14.83 0.09 15.25
CA GLY A 14 -14.29 1.45 15.28
C GLY A 14 -14.35 2.16 13.92
N PRO A 15 -13.91 3.43 13.86
CA PRO A 15 -13.93 4.20 12.63
C PRO A 15 -13.09 3.59 11.52
N LEU A 16 -13.58 3.67 10.29
CA LEU A 16 -12.84 3.26 9.09
C LEU A 16 -11.91 4.39 8.66
N VAL A 17 -10.61 4.17 8.75
CA VAL A 17 -9.59 5.13 8.31
C VAL A 17 -9.00 4.68 6.99
N VAL A 18 -9.08 5.54 5.97
CA VAL A 18 -8.55 5.28 4.62
C VAL A 18 -7.33 6.15 4.35
N PHE A 19 -6.22 5.51 3.99
CA PHE A 19 -4.97 6.19 3.64
C PHE A 19 -4.93 6.50 2.15
N CYS A 20 -4.81 7.78 1.82
CA CYS A 20 -4.68 8.29 0.45
C CYS A 20 -3.21 8.66 0.17
N LYS A 21 -2.65 8.16 -0.95
CA LYS A 21 -1.35 8.63 -1.45
C LYS A 21 -1.53 9.96 -2.18
N PRO A 22 -0.56 10.90 -2.11
CA PRO A 22 -0.65 12.18 -2.82
C PRO A 22 -0.89 12.03 -4.32
N GLU A 23 -0.16 11.12 -4.95
CA GLU A 23 -0.24 10.89 -6.40
C GLU A 23 -1.64 10.39 -6.81
N HIS A 24 -2.25 9.54 -5.99
CA HIS A 24 -3.62 9.06 -6.22
C HIS A 24 -4.64 10.16 -5.93
N GLY A 25 -4.45 10.92 -4.83
CA GLY A 25 -5.31 12.04 -4.47
C GLY A 25 -5.36 13.08 -5.59
N GLU A 26 -4.22 13.51 -6.10
CA GLU A 26 -4.17 14.50 -7.18
C GLU A 26 -4.85 13.99 -8.45
N LYS A 27 -4.56 12.76 -8.89
CA LYS A 27 -5.13 12.17 -10.10
C LYS A 27 -6.65 11.99 -10.03
N ILE A 28 -7.18 11.62 -8.88
CA ILE A 28 -8.61 11.25 -8.72
C ILE A 28 -9.48 12.45 -8.34
N LEU A 29 -8.92 13.40 -7.57
CA LEU A 29 -9.64 14.58 -7.12
C LEU A 29 -9.65 15.70 -8.16
N THR A 30 -8.71 15.70 -9.11
CA THR A 30 -8.70 16.65 -10.23
C THR A 30 -9.32 15.98 -11.46
N GLU A 31 -10.48 16.45 -11.89
CA GLU A 31 -11.22 15.92 -13.04
C GLU A 31 -10.35 15.79 -14.30
N GLY A 32 -10.28 14.58 -14.86
CA GLY A 32 -9.93 14.33 -16.27
C GLY A 32 -8.50 13.88 -16.58
N ARG A 33 -7.63 13.57 -15.62
CA ARG A 33 -6.26 13.07 -15.87
C ARG A 33 -5.84 11.92 -14.94
N SER A 34 -6.76 11.05 -14.58
CA SER A 34 -6.38 9.85 -13.84
C SER A 34 -5.72 8.86 -14.79
N GLY A 35 -4.48 8.45 -14.52
CA GLY A 35 -3.91 7.26 -15.16
C GLY A 35 -4.58 5.96 -14.70
N PHE A 36 -5.77 6.08 -14.09
CA PHE A 36 -6.64 4.98 -13.69
C PHE A 36 -7.76 4.81 -14.70
N SER A 37 -8.18 3.56 -14.93
CA SER A 37 -9.44 3.30 -15.61
C SER A 37 -10.61 3.92 -14.82
N PRO A 38 -11.74 4.20 -15.45
CA PRO A 38 -12.94 4.69 -14.77
C PRO A 38 -13.36 3.76 -13.62
N GLN A 39 -13.21 2.45 -13.80
CA GLN A 39 -13.55 1.42 -12.82
C GLN A 39 -12.62 1.44 -11.61
N ALA A 40 -11.31 1.54 -11.83
CA ALA A 40 -10.33 1.67 -10.73
C ALA A 40 -10.50 3.00 -9.97
N ALA A 41 -10.79 4.09 -10.68
CA ALA A 41 -11.11 5.38 -10.06
C ALA A 41 -12.39 5.32 -9.22
N TYR A 42 -13.41 4.59 -9.67
CA TYR A 42 -14.64 4.34 -8.93
C TYR A 42 -14.37 3.63 -7.61
N ILE A 43 -13.59 2.52 -7.62
CA ILE A 43 -13.24 1.80 -6.39
C ILE A 43 -12.56 2.72 -5.38
N PHE A 44 -11.56 3.49 -5.83
CA PHE A 44 -10.83 4.37 -4.94
C PHE A 44 -11.74 5.46 -4.34
N ARG A 45 -12.61 6.06 -5.17
CA ARG A 45 -13.56 7.06 -4.71
C ARG A 45 -14.55 6.48 -3.70
N THR A 46 -15.09 5.30 -3.98
CA THR A 46 -15.98 4.57 -3.07
C THR A 46 -15.32 4.31 -1.72
N GLN A 47 -14.03 3.93 -1.70
CA GLN A 47 -13.29 3.76 -0.44
C GLN A 47 -13.18 5.06 0.37
N LEU A 48 -12.94 6.20 -0.29
CA LEU A 48 -12.91 7.50 0.38
C LEU A 48 -14.30 7.91 0.89
N GLU A 49 -15.35 7.63 0.13
CA GLU A 49 -16.73 7.89 0.52
C GLU A 49 -17.18 7.04 1.70
N GLU A 50 -16.69 5.80 1.81
CA GLU A 50 -16.97 4.91 2.95
C GLU A 50 -16.16 5.22 4.21
N ALA A 51 -15.06 5.97 4.09
CA ALA A 51 -14.20 6.30 5.22
C ALA A 51 -14.93 7.19 6.24
N ASP A 52 -14.66 6.99 7.53
CA ASP A 52 -14.99 7.94 8.59
C ASP A 52 -13.91 9.03 8.68
N ALA A 53 -12.65 8.65 8.39
CA ALA A 53 -11.54 9.58 8.28
C ALA A 53 -10.64 9.24 7.08
N ILE A 54 -10.14 10.27 6.41
CA ILE A 54 -9.22 10.17 5.28
C ILE A 54 -7.87 10.73 5.70
N VAL A 55 -6.82 9.94 5.55
CA VAL A 55 -5.44 10.32 5.88
C VAL A 55 -4.66 10.57 4.59
N LEU A 56 -4.28 11.82 4.32
CA LEU A 56 -3.27 12.12 3.32
C LEU A 56 -1.92 11.67 3.85
N ASN A 57 -1.46 10.51 3.38
CA ASN A 57 -0.18 9.92 3.82
C ASN A 57 0.98 10.41 2.94
N LYS A 58 2.21 10.11 3.35
CA LYS A 58 3.46 10.49 2.67
C LYS A 58 3.64 12.00 2.52
N ILE A 59 3.19 12.79 3.51
CA ILE A 59 3.34 14.25 3.49
C ILE A 59 4.80 14.71 3.52
N ASP A 60 5.72 13.82 3.88
CA ASP A 60 7.17 14.01 3.81
C ASP A 60 7.69 14.22 2.37
N LYS A 61 6.93 13.77 1.36
CA LYS A 61 7.23 13.96 -0.06
C LYS A 61 6.67 15.24 -0.67
N LEU A 62 5.86 15.98 0.09
CA LEU A 62 5.13 17.15 -0.40
C LEU A 62 5.75 18.46 0.12
N SER A 63 5.76 19.47 -0.74
CA SER A 63 5.95 20.85 -0.28
C SER A 63 4.75 21.30 0.59
N ALA A 64 4.92 22.38 1.34
CA ALA A 64 3.85 22.94 2.16
C ALA A 64 2.61 23.31 1.31
N ASP A 65 2.83 23.89 0.13
CA ASP A 65 1.77 24.31 -0.79
C ASP A 65 1.01 23.12 -1.38
N GLN A 66 1.73 22.09 -1.85
CA GLN A 66 1.13 20.87 -2.35
C GLN A 66 0.28 20.17 -1.29
N ARG A 67 0.81 20.05 -0.07
CA ARG A 67 0.08 19.48 1.06
C ARG A 67 -1.20 20.26 1.33
N GLN A 68 -1.12 21.59 1.42
CA GLN A 68 -2.28 22.44 1.69
C GLN A 68 -3.33 22.35 0.57
N GLN A 69 -2.91 22.28 -0.69
CA GLN A 69 -3.79 22.12 -1.84
C GLN A 69 -4.55 20.78 -1.78
N LEU A 70 -3.85 19.67 -1.54
CA LEU A 70 -4.49 18.34 -1.46
C LEU A 70 -5.44 18.23 -0.28
N LEU A 71 -5.07 18.75 0.90
CA LEU A 71 -5.96 18.77 2.07
C LEU A 71 -7.22 19.58 1.81
N ARG A 72 -7.11 20.71 1.11
CA ARG A 72 -8.27 21.53 0.72
C ARG A 72 -9.18 20.75 -0.23
N LEU A 73 -8.62 20.14 -1.28
CA LEU A 73 -9.39 19.33 -2.24
C LEU A 73 -10.13 18.17 -1.55
N LEU A 74 -9.46 17.48 -0.63
CA LEU A 74 -10.10 16.42 0.17
C LEU A 74 -11.25 16.98 1.03
N SER A 75 -11.04 18.10 1.71
CA SER A 75 -12.08 18.72 2.56
C SER A 75 -13.26 19.26 1.75
N GLU A 76 -13.02 19.76 0.54
CA GLU A 76 -14.09 20.25 -0.35
C GLU A 76 -14.92 19.10 -0.94
N GLN A 77 -14.29 17.97 -1.28
CA GLN A 77 -15.00 16.83 -1.88
C GLN A 77 -15.64 15.91 -0.83
N PHE A 78 -15.08 15.87 0.39
CA PHE A 78 -15.56 15.03 1.49
C PHE A 78 -15.80 15.87 2.76
N PRO A 79 -16.74 16.84 2.74
CA PRO A 79 -16.92 17.81 3.84
C PRO A 79 -17.34 17.15 5.16
N GLU A 80 -17.97 15.99 5.11
CA GLU A 80 -18.44 15.25 6.30
C GLU A 80 -17.36 14.34 6.92
N LYS A 81 -16.17 14.28 6.30
CA LYS A 81 -15.10 13.38 6.73
C LYS A 81 -14.03 14.11 7.54
N THR A 82 -13.45 13.41 8.50
CA THR A 82 -12.25 13.88 9.16
C THR A 82 -11.06 13.75 8.22
N ILE A 83 -10.41 14.87 7.88
CA ILE A 83 -9.24 14.88 7.00
C ILE A 83 -7.99 15.06 7.84
N LEU A 84 -7.07 14.11 7.77
CA LEU A 84 -5.80 14.09 8.48
C LEU A 84 -4.62 14.11 7.52
N ALA A 85 -3.48 14.57 8.02
CA ALA A 85 -2.23 14.56 7.27
C ALA A 85 -1.16 13.80 8.07
N ALA A 86 -0.52 12.79 7.46
CA ALA A 86 0.46 11.98 8.14
C ALA A 86 1.60 11.51 7.22
N SER A 87 2.70 11.12 7.82
CA SER A 87 3.76 10.35 7.19
C SER A 87 4.05 9.11 8.03
N ALA A 88 3.67 7.95 7.52
CA ALA A 88 3.99 6.69 8.17
C ALA A 88 5.52 6.43 8.22
N LEU A 89 6.29 7.06 7.32
CA LEU A 89 7.75 6.94 7.29
C LEU A 89 8.42 7.71 8.43
N THR A 90 7.98 8.95 8.69
CA THR A 90 8.61 9.86 9.65
C THR A 90 7.91 9.90 11.00
N GLY A 91 6.71 9.33 11.10
CA GLY A 91 5.86 9.40 12.29
C GLY A 91 5.04 10.70 12.39
N ALA A 92 5.27 11.68 11.53
CA ALA A 92 4.54 12.95 11.58
C ALA A 92 3.03 12.73 11.40
N GLY A 93 2.22 13.27 12.32
CA GLY A 93 0.76 13.20 12.29
C GLY A 93 0.16 11.83 12.65
N ILE A 94 0.96 10.84 13.00
CA ILE A 94 0.47 9.49 13.35
C ILE A 94 -0.32 9.49 14.65
N ASP A 95 0.04 10.32 15.63
CA ASP A 95 -0.70 10.41 16.89
C ASP A 95 -2.17 10.79 16.67
N ALA A 96 -2.45 11.75 15.78
CA ALA A 96 -3.82 12.13 15.43
C ALA A 96 -4.60 11.00 14.73
N VAL A 97 -3.90 10.15 13.96
CA VAL A 97 -4.51 8.96 13.35
C VAL A 97 -4.87 7.92 14.42
N ILE A 98 -3.97 7.71 15.39
CA ILE A 98 -4.19 6.80 16.53
C ILE A 98 -5.37 7.30 17.38
N GLU A 99 -5.38 8.59 17.74
CA GLU A 99 -6.49 9.19 18.48
C GLU A 99 -7.84 9.02 17.76
N THR A 100 -7.84 9.13 16.42
CA THR A 100 -9.05 8.90 15.62
C THR A 100 -9.50 7.44 15.69
N LEU A 101 -8.55 6.49 15.58
CA LEU A 101 -8.85 5.05 15.65
C LEU A 101 -9.33 4.61 17.04
N GLU A 102 -8.81 5.23 18.10
CA GLU A 102 -9.17 4.94 19.49
C GLU A 102 -10.42 5.71 19.96
N SER A 103 -10.93 6.63 19.12
CA SER A 103 -12.13 7.38 19.46
C SER A 103 -13.33 6.44 19.62
N GLU A 104 -14.19 6.72 20.61
CA GLU A 104 -15.45 5.98 20.83
C GLU A 104 -16.50 6.28 19.74
N THR A 105 -16.13 7.01 18.70
CA THR A 105 -17.01 7.32 17.57
C THR A 105 -17.36 6.04 16.86
N GLN A 106 -18.60 5.61 17.00
CA GLN A 106 -19.11 4.46 16.25
C GLN A 106 -19.07 4.80 14.76
N ARG A 107 -18.66 3.83 13.97
CA ARG A 107 -18.70 3.92 12.51
C ARG A 107 -20.07 4.41 12.04
N THR A 108 -20.09 5.46 11.24
CA THR A 108 -21.32 5.90 10.57
C THR A 108 -21.80 4.77 9.66
N GLU A 109 -23.00 4.25 9.90
CA GLU A 109 -23.62 3.27 9.00
C GLU A 109 -23.93 3.97 7.67
N LEU A 110 -22.98 3.98 6.76
CA LEU A 110 -23.23 4.38 5.39
C LEU A 110 -23.88 3.19 4.66
N SER A 111 -25.16 3.31 4.46
CA SER A 111 -25.93 2.50 3.52
C SER A 111 -25.62 2.97 2.08
N MET A 112 -24.38 2.81 1.64
CA MET A 112 -24.07 3.04 0.23
C MET A 112 -24.45 1.81 -0.58
N GLU A 113 -25.29 2.01 -1.59
CA GLU A 113 -25.47 1.03 -2.65
C GLU A 113 -24.21 1.04 -3.54
N VAL A 114 -23.38 0.02 -3.36
CA VAL A 114 -22.21 -0.20 -4.22
C VAL A 114 -22.67 -0.99 -5.44
N ASP A 115 -22.39 -0.48 -6.63
CA ASP A 115 -22.53 -1.25 -7.86
C ASP A 115 -21.42 -2.32 -7.88
N TYR A 116 -21.81 -3.53 -7.47
CA TYR A 116 -20.87 -4.66 -7.37
C TYR A 116 -20.33 -5.11 -8.72
N ASP A 117 -21.03 -4.88 -9.82
CA ASP A 117 -20.55 -5.24 -11.15
C ASP A 117 -19.44 -4.29 -11.60
N VAL A 118 -19.59 -2.98 -11.37
CA VAL A 118 -18.55 -1.98 -11.62
C VAL A 118 -17.37 -2.19 -10.68
N TYR A 119 -17.63 -2.49 -9.40
CA TYR A 119 -16.59 -2.77 -8.41
C TYR A 119 -15.77 -4.00 -8.79
N ALA A 120 -16.40 -5.11 -9.13
CA ALA A 120 -15.75 -6.34 -9.56
C ALA A 120 -14.94 -6.16 -10.85
N ALA A 121 -15.46 -5.39 -11.81
CA ALA A 121 -14.72 -5.03 -13.03
C ALA A 121 -13.46 -4.25 -12.73
N GLY A 122 -13.52 -3.28 -11.82
CA GLY A 122 -12.36 -2.50 -11.39
C GLY A 122 -11.34 -3.33 -10.61
N GLU A 123 -11.77 -4.26 -9.75
CA GLU A 123 -10.86 -5.20 -9.08
C GLU A 123 -10.17 -6.15 -10.06
N ALA A 124 -10.87 -6.58 -11.12
CA ALA A 124 -10.31 -7.42 -12.17
C ALA A 124 -9.22 -6.71 -12.99
N GLU A 125 -9.30 -5.38 -13.13
CA GLU A 125 -8.27 -4.58 -13.77
C GLU A 125 -7.03 -4.37 -12.88
N MET A 126 -7.21 -4.40 -11.56
CA MET A 126 -6.13 -4.31 -10.58
C MET A 126 -5.54 -5.70 -10.35
N GLY A 127 -4.53 -6.08 -11.12
CA GLY A 127 -3.85 -7.37 -10.96
C GLY A 127 -3.25 -7.51 -9.55
N TRP A 128 -3.55 -8.62 -8.89
CA TRP A 128 -2.93 -9.02 -7.63
C TRP A 128 -2.17 -10.33 -7.80
N LEU A 129 -0.85 -10.29 -7.60
CA LEU A 129 -0.01 -11.49 -7.62
C LEU A 129 0.58 -11.73 -6.23
N ASN A 130 0.39 -12.93 -5.70
CA ASN A 130 1.07 -13.42 -4.52
C ASN A 130 1.75 -14.76 -4.88
N ALA A 131 3.06 -14.83 -4.74
CA ALA A 131 3.84 -16.00 -5.13
C ALA A 131 4.91 -16.31 -4.08
N THR A 132 5.16 -17.60 -3.86
CA THR A 132 6.29 -18.09 -3.07
C THR A 132 7.25 -18.82 -3.98
N VAL A 133 8.51 -18.44 -3.94
CA VAL A 133 9.59 -19.04 -4.74
C VAL A 133 10.64 -19.59 -3.80
N ARG A 134 11.03 -20.85 -3.99
CA ARG A 134 12.15 -21.46 -3.29
C ARG A 134 13.37 -21.47 -4.21
N LEU A 135 14.46 -20.89 -3.74
CA LEU A 135 15.75 -20.88 -4.42
C LEU A 135 16.69 -21.85 -3.71
N GLU A 136 17.33 -22.72 -4.47
CA GLU A 136 18.32 -23.66 -3.96
C GLU A 136 19.60 -23.52 -4.77
N VAL A 137 20.73 -23.60 -4.08
CA VAL A 137 22.04 -23.62 -4.73
C VAL A 137 22.30 -25.04 -5.20
N SER A 138 22.31 -25.23 -6.52
CA SER A 138 22.52 -26.55 -7.13
C SER A 138 23.98 -27.00 -7.20
N ASP A 139 24.92 -26.07 -7.12
CA ASP A 139 26.36 -26.33 -7.20
C ASP A 139 27.08 -25.82 -5.95
N PRO A 140 27.57 -26.72 -5.08
CA PRO A 140 28.29 -26.33 -3.85
C PRO A 140 29.61 -25.59 -4.09
N SER A 141 30.15 -25.61 -5.30
CA SER A 141 31.36 -24.87 -5.67
C SER A 141 31.11 -23.39 -5.92
N LEU A 142 29.87 -22.98 -6.07
CA LEU A 142 29.50 -21.57 -6.24
C LEU A 142 29.75 -20.79 -4.95
N PRO A 143 30.15 -19.52 -5.08
CA PRO A 143 30.36 -18.66 -3.91
C PRO A 143 29.03 -18.45 -3.17
N ALA A 144 29.12 -18.14 -1.87
CA ALA A 144 27.99 -17.74 -1.07
C ALA A 144 27.28 -16.52 -1.68
N TRP A 145 25.95 -16.52 -1.65
CA TRP A 145 25.14 -15.46 -2.23
C TRP A 145 24.78 -14.43 -1.16
N PRO A 146 25.05 -13.15 -1.40
CA PRO A 146 24.48 -12.08 -0.57
C PRO A 146 22.98 -12.04 -0.76
N MET A 147 22.21 -12.39 0.25
CA MET A 147 20.75 -12.51 0.14
C MET A 147 20.09 -11.17 -0.24
N ASP A 148 20.63 -10.07 0.28
CA ASP A 148 20.12 -8.72 -0.01
C ASP A 148 20.27 -8.36 -1.49
N GLU A 149 21.40 -8.72 -2.10
CA GLU A 149 21.68 -8.47 -3.53
C GLU A 149 20.80 -9.34 -4.42
N VAL A 150 20.64 -10.61 -4.08
CA VAL A 150 19.77 -11.53 -4.83
C VAL A 150 18.31 -11.07 -4.78
N ALA A 151 17.81 -10.67 -3.61
CA ALA A 151 16.45 -10.15 -3.47
C ALA A 151 16.26 -8.85 -4.25
N LYS A 152 17.27 -7.98 -4.26
CA LYS A 152 17.24 -6.72 -5.02
C LYS A 152 17.28 -7.00 -6.52
N ASP A 153 18.19 -7.85 -7.02
CA ASP A 153 18.29 -8.20 -8.45
C ASP A 153 16.98 -8.83 -8.95
N LEU A 154 16.37 -9.72 -8.16
CA LEU A 154 15.06 -10.28 -8.48
C LEU A 154 13.99 -9.19 -8.63
N THR A 155 13.94 -8.24 -7.71
CA THR A 155 12.98 -7.14 -7.76
C THR A 155 13.23 -6.22 -8.95
N GLU A 156 14.50 -5.93 -9.28
CA GLU A 156 14.85 -5.12 -10.47
C GLU A 156 14.47 -5.85 -11.78
N ARG A 157 14.61 -7.16 -11.86
CA ARG A 157 14.16 -7.96 -13.02
C ARG A 157 12.64 -7.96 -13.15
N CYS A 158 11.92 -8.08 -12.04
CA CYS A 158 10.46 -7.94 -12.05
C CYS A 158 10.06 -6.54 -12.52
N ARG A 159 10.74 -5.49 -12.03
CA ARG A 159 10.52 -4.12 -12.47
C ARG A 159 10.74 -3.96 -13.97
N ALA A 160 11.86 -4.45 -14.48
CA ALA A 160 12.17 -4.35 -15.91
C ALA A 160 11.09 -5.04 -16.77
N GLY A 161 10.69 -6.25 -16.42
CA GLY A 161 9.65 -6.99 -17.15
C GLY A 161 8.27 -6.33 -17.11
N LEU A 162 7.89 -5.75 -15.96
CA LEU A 162 6.62 -5.03 -15.82
C LEU A 162 6.61 -3.74 -16.65
N LEU A 163 7.70 -2.97 -16.63
CA LEU A 163 7.82 -1.74 -17.43
C LEU A 163 7.89 -2.04 -18.94
N GLU A 164 8.55 -3.12 -19.35
CA GLU A 164 8.55 -3.58 -20.74
C GLU A 164 7.15 -4.00 -21.21
N GLY A 165 6.35 -4.56 -20.30
CA GLY A 165 4.95 -4.91 -20.54
C GLY A 165 3.96 -3.76 -20.37
N ASP A 166 4.43 -2.50 -20.25
CA ASP A 166 3.60 -1.30 -20.03
C ASP A 166 2.66 -1.42 -18.81
N ALA A 167 3.09 -2.17 -17.80
CA ALA A 167 2.35 -2.35 -16.57
C ALA A 167 2.79 -1.33 -15.51
N GLU A 168 1.84 -0.65 -14.90
CA GLU A 168 2.10 0.27 -13.77
C GLU A 168 1.81 -0.44 -12.45
N PRO A 169 2.82 -0.89 -11.70
CA PRO A 169 2.62 -1.57 -10.44
C PRO A 169 2.26 -0.57 -9.34
N GLY A 170 1.27 -0.94 -8.54
CA GLY A 170 0.96 -0.19 -7.32
C GLY A 170 2.02 -0.38 -6.24
N HIS A 171 2.56 -1.59 -6.11
CA HIS A 171 3.64 -1.95 -5.18
C HIS A 171 4.14 -3.37 -5.48
N VAL A 172 5.44 -3.53 -5.61
CA VAL A 172 6.09 -4.84 -5.62
C VAL A 172 6.91 -4.97 -4.34
N LYS A 173 6.66 -6.02 -3.58
CA LYS A 173 7.39 -6.34 -2.36
C LYS A 173 7.96 -7.75 -2.44
N VAL A 174 9.25 -7.88 -2.23
CA VAL A 174 9.93 -9.17 -2.10
C VAL A 174 10.38 -9.34 -0.64
N LEU A 175 9.90 -10.39 -0.01
CA LEU A 175 10.38 -10.86 1.29
C LEU A 175 11.24 -12.09 1.04
N ALA A 176 12.53 -11.99 1.22
CA ALA A 176 13.45 -13.13 1.17
C ALA A 176 13.80 -13.57 2.58
N SER A 177 13.83 -14.88 2.82
CA SER A 177 14.25 -15.44 4.10
C SER A 177 15.14 -16.67 3.91
N ALA A 178 16.11 -16.82 4.77
CA ALA A 178 17.01 -17.98 4.78
C ALA A 178 17.33 -18.43 6.22
N PRO A 179 17.40 -19.74 6.48
CA PRO A 179 17.80 -20.25 7.79
C PRO A 179 19.27 -19.90 8.08
N LEU A 180 19.53 -19.50 9.30
CA LEU A 180 20.89 -19.28 9.80
C LEU A 180 21.41 -20.54 10.51
N ARG A 181 22.74 -20.66 10.63
CA ARG A 181 23.37 -21.83 11.27
C ARG A 181 23.06 -21.97 12.76
N ASP A 182 22.70 -20.88 13.42
CA ASP A 182 22.29 -20.83 14.83
C ASP A 182 20.79 -21.13 15.05
N GLY A 183 20.07 -21.50 14.00
CA GLY A 183 18.63 -21.78 14.04
C GLY A 183 17.76 -20.54 13.89
N GLY A 184 18.36 -19.37 13.72
CA GLY A 184 17.64 -18.13 13.41
C GLY A 184 17.18 -18.06 11.96
N LEU A 185 16.49 -16.97 11.62
CA LEU A 185 16.04 -16.66 10.27
C LEU A 185 16.58 -15.29 9.85
N ALA A 186 17.37 -15.26 8.79
CA ALA A 186 17.72 -14.02 8.12
C ALA A 186 16.56 -13.57 7.25
N THR A 187 16.25 -12.29 7.27
CA THR A 187 15.15 -11.72 6.47
C THR A 187 15.60 -10.45 5.77
N THR A 188 15.32 -10.36 4.49
CA THR A 188 15.51 -9.16 3.66
C THR A 188 14.16 -8.75 3.09
N VAL A 189 13.88 -7.46 3.11
CA VAL A 189 12.69 -6.88 2.48
C VAL A 189 13.12 -5.85 1.44
N VAL A 190 12.69 -6.07 0.20
CA VAL A 190 12.92 -5.18 -0.92
C VAL A 190 11.58 -4.66 -1.42
N ASN A 191 11.51 -3.38 -1.72
CA ASN A 191 10.30 -2.71 -2.18
C ASN A 191 10.54 -1.94 -3.47
N TRP A 192 9.53 -1.94 -4.33
CA TRP A 192 9.40 -1.03 -5.45
C TRP A 192 7.98 -0.46 -5.43
N VAL A 193 7.83 0.82 -5.13
CA VAL A 193 6.54 1.43 -4.71
C VAL A 193 5.88 2.32 -5.76
N ALA A 194 6.57 2.61 -6.86
CA ALA A 194 6.05 3.38 -7.99
C ALA A 194 6.96 3.18 -9.21
N SER A 195 6.43 3.34 -10.42
CA SER A 195 7.16 3.14 -11.68
C SER A 195 8.41 4.02 -11.82
N ASP A 196 8.40 5.22 -11.27
CA ASP A 196 9.50 6.19 -11.24
C ASP A 196 10.41 6.08 -10.00
N ALA A 197 10.07 5.23 -9.04
CA ALA A 197 10.84 5.04 -7.83
C ALA A 197 11.99 4.04 -8.03
N PRO A 198 13.10 4.16 -7.28
CA PRO A 198 14.13 3.13 -7.23
C PRO A 198 13.62 1.88 -6.48
N VAL A 199 14.27 0.74 -6.73
CA VAL A 199 14.14 -0.44 -5.90
C VAL A 199 14.98 -0.27 -4.63
N GLU A 200 14.37 -0.39 -3.47
CA GLU A 200 15.00 -0.14 -2.18
C GLU A 200 14.95 -1.35 -1.27
N ILE A 201 16.06 -1.59 -0.55
CA ILE A 201 16.10 -2.55 0.54
C ILE A 201 15.63 -1.83 1.81
N SER A 202 14.45 -2.15 2.31
CA SER A 202 13.90 -1.56 3.54
C SER A 202 14.31 -2.30 4.80
N VAL A 203 14.62 -3.60 4.68
CA VAL A 203 15.21 -4.42 5.74
C VAL A 203 16.37 -5.21 5.15
N ALA A 204 17.57 -4.96 5.62
CA ALA A 204 18.77 -5.67 5.19
C ALA A 204 19.10 -6.78 6.19
N SER A 205 19.26 -8.01 5.71
CA SER A 205 19.68 -9.15 6.54
C SER A 205 21.17 -9.19 6.75
N ARG A 206 21.95 -8.71 5.76
CA ARG A 206 23.41 -8.85 5.64
C ARG A 206 23.87 -10.31 5.67
N ALA A 207 22.97 -11.25 5.44
CA ALA A 207 23.25 -12.66 5.43
C ALA A 207 23.75 -13.13 4.07
N THR A 208 24.53 -14.20 4.06
CA THR A 208 24.92 -14.93 2.85
C THR A 208 24.31 -16.31 2.89
N VAL A 209 23.79 -16.77 1.76
CA VAL A 209 23.26 -18.12 1.57
C VAL A 209 24.31 -18.97 0.90
N GLN A 210 24.62 -20.11 1.50
CA GLN A 210 25.55 -21.11 0.96
C GLN A 210 24.78 -22.39 0.60
N ALA A 211 25.34 -23.17 -0.32
CA ALA A 211 24.87 -24.56 -0.52
C ALA A 211 25.07 -25.35 0.79
N THR A 212 24.07 -26.07 1.20
CA THR A 212 24.11 -27.01 2.33
C THR A 212 24.54 -28.40 1.86
#